data_3b590ba9ca256c1a809e2e29c1ad82c1
#
_entry.id   3b590ba9ca256c1a809e2e29c1ad82c1
#
_cell.length_a   1.000
_cell.length_b   1.000
_cell.length_c   1.000
_cell.angle_alpha   90.00
_cell.angle_beta   90.00
_cell.angle_gamma   90.00
#
_symmetry.space_group_name_H-M   'P 1'
#
loop_
_entity.id
_entity.type
_entity.pdbx_description
1 polymer ?
#
loop_
_entity_poly.entity_id
_entity_poly.type
_entity_poly.pdbx_seq_one_letter_code
_entity_poly.pdbx_strand_id
1 'polypeptide(L)'
;LNAIGIYTVEPGTQGDDRFEITSSPTYTYSSSGKKVTTAYTTTDKALDDANAKNKDGSDMKDAEGNQVIDYGLKTLAKNKCKITANGYITRFNWLVERSIYDSSKAIPDAVKTYVAAIRTDCADIETAITNASDMAAFKVLYTDELNSDGTVKTVNRINRWTSDSTVKTYIR
;
A
#
# COMPACT_ATOMS: atom_id res chain seq x y z
N LEU A 1 -21.28 -9.87 38.18
CA LEU A 1 -20.16 -10.59 37.55
C LEU A 1 -18.86 -10.39 38.34
N ASN A 2 -18.54 -9.16 38.81
CA ASN A 2 -17.31 -8.88 39.56
C ASN A 2 -17.19 -9.67 40.88
N ALA A 3 -18.32 -10.02 41.50
CA ALA A 3 -18.34 -10.81 42.74
C ALA A 3 -17.86 -12.26 42.56
N ILE A 4 -17.89 -12.76 41.33
CA ILE A 4 -17.43 -14.13 40.96
C ILE A 4 -16.12 -14.13 40.17
N GLY A 5 -15.37 -13.02 40.19
CA GLY A 5 -14.08 -12.91 39.55
C GLY A 5 -14.11 -12.74 38.02
N ILE A 6 -15.26 -12.39 37.45
CA ILE A 6 -15.39 -12.07 36.01
C ILE A 6 -15.28 -10.57 35.83
N TYR A 7 -14.30 -10.10 35.07
CA TYR A 7 -14.02 -8.69 34.84
C TYR A 7 -14.23 -8.32 33.37
N THR A 8 -14.61 -7.06 33.14
CA THR A 8 -14.67 -6.50 31.79
C THR A 8 -13.26 -6.30 31.25
N VAL A 9 -13.02 -6.72 30.01
CA VAL A 9 -11.78 -6.44 29.28
C VAL A 9 -12.02 -5.22 28.40
N GLU A 10 -11.25 -4.15 28.64
CA GLU A 10 -11.22 -2.99 27.75
C GLU A 10 -10.19 -3.24 26.63
N PRO A 11 -10.63 -3.20 25.37
CA PRO A 11 -9.71 -3.41 24.25
C PRO A 11 -8.73 -2.24 24.13
N GLY A 12 -7.47 -2.53 23.92
CA GLY A 12 -6.46 -1.54 23.53
C GLY A 12 -6.55 -1.21 22.04
N THR A 13 -5.88 -0.13 21.63
CA THR A 13 -5.75 0.26 20.24
C THR A 13 -4.58 -0.51 19.61
N GLN A 14 -4.83 -1.18 18.51
CA GLN A 14 -3.77 -1.81 17.68
C GLN A 14 -3.21 -0.79 16.70
N GLY A 15 -1.99 -1.01 16.23
CA GLY A 15 -1.39 -0.23 15.17
C GLY A 15 -2.03 -0.50 13.80
N ASP A 16 -1.73 0.36 12.84
CA ASP A 16 -2.10 0.14 11.44
C ASP A 16 -1.15 -0.90 10.83
N ASP A 17 -1.66 -2.10 10.57
CA ASP A 17 -0.90 -3.25 10.06
C ASP A 17 -0.25 -3.00 8.67
N ARG A 18 -0.70 -1.98 7.95
CA ARG A 18 -0.05 -1.56 6.70
C ARG A 18 1.34 -0.99 6.95
N PHE A 19 1.55 -0.31 8.07
CA PHE A 19 2.77 0.46 8.37
C PHE A 19 3.49 -0.01 9.63
N GLU A 20 2.80 -0.70 10.52
CA GLU A 20 3.28 -1.01 11.86
C GLU A 20 3.22 -2.51 12.16
N ILE A 21 4.13 -2.94 13.01
CA ILE A 21 4.11 -4.27 13.62
C ILE A 21 3.53 -4.08 15.02
N THR A 22 2.41 -4.74 15.30
CA THR A 22 1.78 -4.70 16.63
C THR A 22 2.26 -5.91 17.45
N SER A 23 2.70 -5.66 18.68
CA SER A 23 3.11 -6.72 19.62
C SER A 23 1.91 -7.58 20.08
N SER A 24 2.20 -8.69 20.73
CA SER A 24 1.18 -9.40 21.51
C SER A 24 0.63 -8.49 22.62
N PRO A 25 -0.66 -8.61 22.96
CA PRO A 25 -1.26 -7.76 23.99
C PRO A 25 -0.66 -8.02 25.37
N THR A 26 -0.52 -6.95 26.13
CA THR A 26 -0.29 -7.01 27.58
C THR A 26 -1.59 -6.70 28.31
N TYR A 27 -1.82 -7.37 29.45
CA TYR A 27 -3.04 -7.23 30.23
C TYR A 27 -2.70 -6.65 31.60
N THR A 28 -3.37 -5.56 31.98
CA THR A 28 -3.22 -4.94 33.28
C THR A 28 -4.55 -4.94 34.03
N TYR A 29 -4.57 -5.56 35.21
CA TYR A 29 -5.74 -5.55 36.07
C TYR A 29 -5.77 -4.32 36.98
N SER A 30 -6.90 -3.60 37.00
CA SER A 30 -7.18 -2.52 37.90
C SER A 30 -8.13 -2.99 39.01
N SER A 31 -7.64 -3.09 40.25
CA SER A 31 -8.46 -3.47 41.41
C SER A 31 -9.50 -2.42 41.73
N SER A 32 -9.20 -1.13 41.61
CA SER A 32 -10.13 -0.01 41.85
C SER A 32 -11.21 0.09 40.78
N GLY A 33 -10.85 -0.13 39.49
CA GLY A 33 -11.78 -0.10 38.35
C GLY A 33 -12.49 -1.45 38.10
N LYS A 34 -12.07 -2.53 38.77
CA LYS A 34 -12.56 -3.91 38.52
C LYS A 34 -12.63 -4.28 37.07
N LYS A 35 -11.56 -3.93 36.35
CA LYS A 35 -11.44 -4.15 34.90
C LYS A 35 -10.03 -4.61 34.51
N VAL A 36 -9.92 -5.25 33.35
CA VAL A 36 -8.65 -5.59 32.70
C VAL A 36 -8.48 -4.67 31.48
N THR A 37 -7.37 -3.96 31.41
CA THR A 37 -7.03 -3.11 30.25
C THR A 37 -6.04 -3.87 29.37
N THR A 38 -6.28 -3.86 28.07
CA THR A 38 -5.36 -4.42 27.07
C THR A 38 -4.51 -3.29 26.49
N ALA A 39 -3.21 -3.51 26.38
CA ALA A 39 -2.31 -2.57 25.72
C ALA A 39 -1.45 -3.30 24.68
N TYR A 40 -1.15 -2.59 23.59
CA TYR A 40 -0.28 -3.06 22.50
C TYR A 40 0.90 -2.09 22.37
N THR A 41 2.07 -2.63 21.98
CA THR A 41 3.20 -1.82 21.54
C THR A 41 3.27 -1.91 20.02
N THR A 42 3.53 -0.79 19.36
CA THR A 42 3.68 -0.73 17.91
C THR A 42 5.12 -0.33 17.56
N THR A 43 5.61 -0.86 16.45
CA THR A 43 6.91 -0.49 15.88
C THR A 43 6.71 -0.29 14.38
N ASP A 44 7.20 0.81 13.84
CA ASP A 44 7.14 1.07 12.41
C ASP A 44 7.88 -0.03 11.61
N LYS A 45 7.29 -0.47 10.49
CA LYS A 45 7.96 -1.33 9.51
C LYS A 45 9.08 -0.55 8.83
N ALA A 46 10.08 -1.25 8.32
CA ALA A 46 11.16 -0.62 7.57
C ALA A 46 10.62 0.06 6.30
N LEU A 47 11.04 1.31 6.05
CA LEU A 47 10.70 2.03 4.81
C LEU A 47 11.57 1.59 3.63
N ASP A 48 12.86 1.46 3.87
CA ASP A 48 13.86 1.15 2.85
C ASP A 48 14.27 -0.32 2.96
N ASP A 49 14.78 -0.86 1.86
CA ASP A 49 15.25 -2.24 1.78
C ASP A 49 16.48 -2.44 2.66
N ALA A 50 16.61 -3.63 3.21
CA ALA A 50 17.76 -4.05 4.02
C ALA A 50 18.20 -5.47 3.66
N ASN A 51 19.45 -5.80 3.95
CA ASN A 51 19.90 -7.18 3.87
C ASN A 51 19.17 -8.03 4.92
N ALA A 52 18.55 -9.11 4.48
CA ALA A 52 18.00 -10.09 5.41
C ALA A 52 19.12 -10.71 6.26
N LYS A 53 18.84 -10.95 7.54
CA LYS A 53 19.82 -11.45 8.51
C LYS A 53 19.44 -12.84 9.01
N ASN A 54 20.47 -13.66 9.21
CA ASN A 54 20.38 -14.91 9.96
C ASN A 54 20.21 -14.62 11.46
N LYS A 55 19.90 -15.65 12.25
CA LYS A 55 19.75 -15.53 13.71
C LYS A 55 21.04 -15.09 14.43
N ASP A 56 22.20 -15.33 13.83
CA ASP A 56 23.52 -14.92 14.33
C ASP A 56 23.94 -13.50 13.90
N GLY A 57 23.07 -12.80 13.15
CA GLY A 57 23.30 -11.44 12.65
C GLY A 57 24.07 -11.36 11.33
N SER A 58 24.54 -12.49 10.77
CA SER A 58 25.18 -12.53 9.46
C SER A 58 24.17 -12.29 8.33
N ASP A 59 24.66 -11.87 7.15
CA ASP A 59 23.82 -11.68 5.96
C ASP A 59 23.27 -13.02 5.47
N MET A 60 21.95 -13.08 5.28
CA MET A 60 21.28 -14.26 4.71
C MET A 60 21.53 -14.33 3.21
N LYS A 61 21.90 -15.51 2.73
CA LYS A 61 22.10 -15.79 1.31
C LYS A 61 21.18 -16.89 0.84
N ASP A 62 20.78 -16.82 -0.45
CA ASP A 62 20.02 -17.88 -1.10
C ASP A 62 20.93 -19.08 -1.47
N ALA A 63 20.34 -20.11 -2.10
CA ALA A 63 21.05 -21.32 -2.50
C ALA A 63 22.14 -21.07 -3.55
N GLU A 64 22.01 -20.00 -4.32
CA GLU A 64 22.96 -19.56 -5.35
C GLU A 64 24.04 -18.63 -4.79
N GLY A 65 23.96 -18.25 -3.49
CA GLY A 65 24.91 -17.39 -2.81
C GLY A 65 24.62 -15.89 -2.93
N ASN A 66 23.48 -15.48 -3.50
CA ASN A 66 23.09 -14.10 -3.59
C ASN A 66 22.52 -13.60 -2.26
N GLN A 67 22.68 -12.31 -2.00
CA GLN A 67 22.12 -11.65 -0.84
C GLN A 67 20.59 -11.68 -0.88
N VAL A 68 19.96 -12.19 0.18
CA VAL A 68 18.50 -12.09 0.35
C VAL A 68 18.17 -10.69 0.89
N ILE A 69 17.15 -10.04 0.29
CA ILE A 69 16.73 -8.69 0.65
C ILE A 69 15.38 -8.73 1.35
N ASP A 70 15.30 -8.10 2.52
CA ASP A 70 14.04 -7.74 3.16
C ASP A 70 13.57 -6.43 2.53
N TYR A 71 12.51 -6.52 1.72
CA TYR A 71 11.97 -5.36 1.02
C TYR A 71 11.23 -4.43 1.97
N GLY A 72 11.62 -3.16 1.98
CA GLY A 72 10.95 -2.10 2.70
C GLY A 72 9.62 -1.68 2.06
N LEU A 73 8.84 -0.89 2.82
CA LEU A 73 7.52 -0.44 2.38
C LEU A 73 7.56 0.36 1.08
N LYS A 74 8.62 1.13 0.81
CA LYS A 74 8.77 1.88 -0.44
C LYS A 74 8.86 0.97 -1.65
N THR A 75 9.67 -0.09 -1.59
CA THR A 75 9.81 -1.06 -2.69
C THR A 75 8.50 -1.81 -2.90
N LEU A 76 7.84 -2.26 -1.83
CA LEU A 76 6.54 -2.93 -1.91
C LEU A 76 5.47 -2.02 -2.51
N ALA A 77 5.42 -0.74 -2.11
CA ALA A 77 4.47 0.24 -2.64
C ALA A 77 4.70 0.52 -4.13
N LYS A 78 5.96 0.69 -4.57
CA LYS A 78 6.31 0.87 -6.00
C LYS A 78 5.90 -0.35 -6.83
N ASN A 79 6.17 -1.55 -6.34
CA ASN A 79 5.78 -2.78 -7.03
C ASN A 79 4.25 -2.85 -7.18
N LYS A 80 3.49 -2.52 -6.13
CA LYS A 80 2.02 -2.45 -6.18
C LYS A 80 1.55 -1.40 -7.18
N CYS A 81 2.19 -0.22 -7.24
CA CYS A 81 1.90 0.83 -8.21
C CYS A 81 2.07 0.31 -9.65
N LYS A 82 3.18 -0.36 -9.96
CA LYS A 82 3.44 -0.95 -11.29
C LYS A 82 2.41 -2.01 -11.66
N ILE A 83 2.04 -2.88 -10.72
CA ILE A 83 0.99 -3.90 -10.93
C ILE A 83 -0.34 -3.23 -11.24
N THR A 84 -0.71 -2.16 -10.52
CA THR A 84 -1.94 -1.40 -10.75
C THR A 84 -1.93 -0.73 -12.12
N ALA A 85 -0.85 -0.03 -12.49
CA ALA A 85 -0.69 0.58 -13.80
C ALA A 85 -0.81 -0.45 -14.93
N ASN A 86 -0.12 -1.60 -14.79
CA ASN A 86 -0.21 -2.69 -15.73
C ASN A 86 -1.66 -3.22 -15.86
N GLY A 87 -2.39 -3.33 -14.76
CA GLY A 87 -3.80 -3.74 -14.76
C GLY A 87 -4.68 -2.78 -15.54
N TYR A 88 -4.43 -1.47 -15.48
CA TYR A 88 -5.15 -0.49 -16.31
C TYR A 88 -4.79 -0.60 -17.79
N ILE A 89 -3.53 -0.80 -18.13
CA ILE A 89 -3.01 -0.82 -19.51
C ILE A 89 -3.42 -2.10 -20.25
N THR A 90 -3.32 -3.26 -19.59
CA THR A 90 -3.57 -4.57 -20.22
C THR A 90 -5.01 -4.77 -20.70
N ARG A 91 -5.97 -3.98 -20.18
CA ARG A 91 -7.36 -3.96 -20.66
C ARG A 91 -7.47 -3.64 -22.15
N PHE A 92 -6.44 -3.05 -22.75
CA PHE A 92 -6.41 -2.62 -24.15
C PHE A 92 -5.53 -3.50 -25.05
N ASN A 93 -4.92 -4.58 -24.52
CA ASN A 93 -4.03 -5.47 -25.30
C ASN A 93 -4.72 -6.02 -26.55
N TRP A 94 -6.02 -6.33 -26.47
CA TRP A 94 -6.80 -6.80 -27.61
C TRP A 94 -6.84 -5.79 -28.80
N LEU A 95 -6.71 -4.48 -28.51
CA LEU A 95 -6.61 -3.46 -29.56
C LEU A 95 -5.25 -3.53 -30.27
N VAL A 96 -4.18 -3.81 -29.51
CA VAL A 96 -2.84 -4.02 -30.07
C VAL A 96 -2.84 -5.25 -30.96
N GLU A 97 -3.33 -6.40 -30.47
CA GLU A 97 -3.47 -7.62 -31.23
C GLU A 97 -4.28 -7.39 -32.52
N ARG A 98 -5.45 -6.75 -32.39
CA ARG A 98 -6.30 -6.41 -33.55
C ARG A 98 -5.55 -5.59 -34.59
N SER A 99 -4.76 -4.59 -34.17
CA SER A 99 -4.02 -3.72 -35.09
C SER A 99 -2.86 -4.44 -35.80
N ILE A 100 -2.34 -5.51 -35.21
CA ILE A 100 -1.31 -6.39 -35.83
C ILE A 100 -1.93 -7.22 -36.93
N TYR A 101 -3.11 -7.83 -36.69
CA TYR A 101 -3.79 -8.68 -37.69
C TYR A 101 -4.51 -7.88 -38.79
N ASP A 102 -4.96 -6.65 -38.49
CA ASP A 102 -5.65 -5.76 -39.41
C ASP A 102 -5.15 -4.32 -39.23
N SER A 103 -4.21 -3.93 -40.12
CA SER A 103 -3.60 -2.58 -40.07
C SER A 103 -4.59 -1.45 -40.33
N SER A 104 -5.78 -1.74 -40.90
CA SER A 104 -6.86 -0.75 -41.02
C SER A 104 -7.53 -0.42 -39.68
N LYS A 105 -7.28 -1.21 -38.63
CA LYS A 105 -7.86 -1.09 -37.30
C LYS A 105 -6.86 -0.48 -36.32
N ALA A 106 -6.44 0.74 -36.59
CA ALA A 106 -5.50 1.45 -35.69
C ALA A 106 -6.01 1.55 -34.25
N ILE A 107 -5.08 1.59 -33.30
CA ILE A 107 -5.42 1.84 -31.90
C ILE A 107 -5.96 3.26 -31.78
N PRO A 108 -7.16 3.47 -31.17
CA PRO A 108 -7.75 4.81 -30.97
C PRO A 108 -6.81 5.73 -30.21
N ASP A 109 -6.74 7.01 -30.62
CA ASP A 109 -5.87 7.99 -29.98
C ASP A 109 -6.25 8.26 -28.51
N ALA A 110 -7.55 8.19 -28.18
CA ALA A 110 -8.01 8.27 -26.79
C ALA A 110 -7.36 7.20 -25.91
N VAL A 111 -7.21 5.95 -26.43
CA VAL A 111 -6.57 4.86 -25.71
C VAL A 111 -5.06 5.09 -25.55
N LYS A 112 -4.39 5.58 -26.61
CA LYS A 112 -2.96 5.92 -26.53
C LYS A 112 -2.70 7.01 -25.49
N THR A 113 -3.55 8.06 -25.49
CA THR A 113 -3.48 9.16 -24.52
C THR A 113 -3.68 8.66 -23.09
N TYR A 114 -4.72 7.82 -22.87
CA TYR A 114 -4.98 7.24 -21.56
C TYR A 114 -3.82 6.38 -21.06
N VAL A 115 -3.28 5.49 -21.89
CA VAL A 115 -2.13 4.64 -21.54
C VAL A 115 -0.90 5.48 -21.19
N ALA A 116 -0.65 6.56 -21.93
CA ALA A 116 0.44 7.49 -21.61
C ALA A 116 0.21 8.18 -20.25
N ALA A 117 -1.01 8.63 -19.98
CA ALA A 117 -1.38 9.24 -18.70
C ALA A 117 -1.21 8.27 -17.51
N ILE A 118 -1.64 7.01 -17.64
CA ILE A 118 -1.42 5.98 -16.60
C ILE A 118 0.07 5.75 -16.32
N ARG A 119 0.92 5.77 -17.34
CA ARG A 119 2.38 5.66 -17.14
C ARG A 119 2.95 6.87 -16.40
N THR A 120 2.47 8.08 -16.71
CA THR A 120 2.84 9.31 -16.01
C THR A 120 2.39 9.25 -14.54
N ASP A 121 1.12 8.87 -14.28
CA ASP A 121 0.61 8.71 -12.91
C ASP A 121 1.45 7.72 -12.10
N CYS A 122 1.84 6.60 -12.70
CA CYS A 122 2.70 5.61 -12.04
C CYS A 122 4.08 6.22 -11.69
N ALA A 123 4.73 6.90 -12.62
CA ALA A 123 6.03 7.55 -12.39
C ALA A 123 5.94 8.61 -11.28
N ASP A 124 4.89 9.41 -11.28
CA ASP A 124 4.64 10.43 -10.26
C ASP A 124 4.37 9.82 -8.87
N ILE A 125 3.62 8.71 -8.80
CA ILE A 125 3.41 7.98 -7.55
C ILE A 125 4.73 7.40 -7.06
N GLU A 126 5.52 6.75 -7.92
CA GLU A 126 6.84 6.22 -7.56
C GLU A 126 7.78 7.31 -7.06
N THR A 127 7.73 8.50 -7.66
CA THR A 127 8.50 9.68 -7.23
C THR A 127 8.05 10.14 -5.84
N ALA A 128 6.74 10.23 -5.59
CA ALA A 128 6.21 10.59 -4.28
C ALA A 128 6.63 9.59 -3.19
N ILE A 129 6.59 8.28 -3.49
CA ILE A 129 7.07 7.22 -2.60
C ILE A 129 8.57 7.38 -2.30
N THR A 130 9.37 7.65 -3.33
CA THR A 130 10.83 7.84 -3.18
C THR A 130 11.15 9.01 -2.26
N ASN A 131 10.41 10.11 -2.42
CA ASN A 131 10.63 11.36 -1.70
C ASN A 131 10.10 11.36 -0.26
N ALA A 132 9.33 10.34 0.16
CA ALA A 132 8.91 10.22 1.54
C ALA A 132 10.15 9.98 2.44
N SER A 133 10.49 10.98 3.27
CA SER A 133 11.71 10.98 4.09
C SER A 133 11.62 10.05 5.29
N ASP A 134 10.42 9.83 5.80
CA ASP A 134 10.12 9.08 7.01
C ASP A 134 8.74 8.42 6.96
N MET A 135 8.40 7.66 7.98
CA MET A 135 7.12 6.95 8.07
C MET A 135 5.92 7.90 8.07
N ALA A 136 6.04 9.08 8.70
CA ALA A 136 4.94 10.05 8.72
C ALA A 136 4.65 10.59 7.30
N ALA A 137 5.70 10.98 6.56
CA ALA A 137 5.59 11.40 5.17
C ALA A 137 5.05 10.28 4.27
N PHE A 138 5.46 9.04 4.52
CA PHE A 138 4.95 7.88 3.78
C PHE A 138 3.46 7.62 4.04
N LYS A 139 3.01 7.68 5.31
CA LYS A 139 1.58 7.52 5.68
C LYS A 139 0.68 8.58 5.03
N VAL A 140 1.18 9.81 4.83
CA VAL A 140 0.44 10.88 4.14
C VAL A 140 0.07 10.49 2.70
N LEU A 141 0.89 9.70 2.01
CA LEU A 141 0.58 9.22 0.64
C LEU A 141 -0.68 8.34 0.57
N TYR A 142 -1.12 7.78 1.69
CA TYR A 142 -2.29 6.93 1.83
C TYR A 142 -3.49 7.64 2.50
N THR A 143 -3.35 8.93 2.79
CA THR A 143 -4.37 9.71 3.51
C THR A 143 -5.09 10.63 2.54
N ASP A 144 -6.42 10.56 2.48
CA ASP A 144 -7.24 11.45 1.69
C ASP A 144 -7.27 12.86 2.31
N GLU A 145 -7.30 13.89 1.47
CA GLU A 145 -7.59 15.25 1.91
C GLU A 145 -9.11 15.39 2.03
N LEU A 146 -9.59 15.83 3.20
CA LEU A 146 -11.00 15.94 3.47
C LEU A 146 -11.46 17.42 3.45
N ASN A 147 -12.70 17.63 3.06
CA ASN A 147 -13.44 18.88 3.25
C ASN A 147 -13.82 19.06 4.72
N SER A 148 -14.29 20.24 5.08
CA SER A 148 -14.76 20.57 6.45
C SER A 148 -15.96 19.72 6.90
N ASP A 149 -16.71 19.16 5.97
CA ASP A 149 -17.85 18.26 6.22
C ASP A 149 -17.47 16.77 6.29
N GLY A 150 -16.15 16.45 6.18
CA GLY A 150 -15.63 15.10 6.21
C GLY A 150 -15.68 14.35 4.87
N THR A 151 -16.20 14.95 3.80
CA THR A 151 -16.17 14.34 2.45
C THR A 151 -14.76 14.42 1.85
N VAL A 152 -14.43 13.47 0.96
CA VAL A 152 -13.12 13.46 0.28
C VAL A 152 -13.04 14.63 -0.69
N LYS A 153 -12.09 15.54 -0.45
CA LYS A 153 -11.73 16.65 -1.34
C LYS A 153 -10.76 16.18 -2.43
N THR A 154 -9.71 15.48 -2.00
CA THR A 154 -8.68 14.95 -2.89
C THR A 154 -8.33 13.54 -2.46
N VAL A 155 -8.43 12.59 -3.39
CA VAL A 155 -8.01 11.20 -3.16
C VAL A 155 -6.49 11.17 -2.87
N ASN A 156 -6.08 10.31 -1.96
CA ASN A 156 -4.68 10.12 -1.57
C ASN A 156 -3.78 9.82 -2.79
N ARG A 157 -2.48 10.10 -2.65
CA ARG A 157 -1.56 10.05 -3.79
C ARG A 157 -1.45 8.66 -4.42
N ILE A 158 -1.48 7.60 -3.62
CA ILE A 158 -1.35 6.21 -4.10
C ILE A 158 -2.53 5.77 -4.98
N ASN A 159 -3.73 6.31 -4.72
CA ASN A 159 -4.96 5.96 -5.45
C ASN A 159 -5.38 7.02 -6.50
N ARG A 160 -4.55 8.02 -6.75
CA ARG A 160 -4.85 9.09 -7.70
C ARG A 160 -4.39 8.71 -9.10
N TRP A 161 -5.31 8.08 -9.84
CA TRP A 161 -5.09 7.64 -11.22
C TRP A 161 -6.00 8.41 -12.18
N THR A 162 -5.55 8.56 -13.43
CA THR A 162 -6.35 9.14 -14.51
C THR A 162 -7.63 8.34 -14.72
N SER A 163 -8.76 9.03 -14.82
CA SER A 163 -10.08 8.41 -15.04
C SER A 163 -10.16 7.73 -16.41
N ASP A 164 -10.76 6.55 -16.46
CA ASP A 164 -10.98 5.77 -17.69
C ASP A 164 -12.25 6.20 -18.46
N SER A 165 -12.91 7.29 -18.05
CA SER A 165 -14.22 7.74 -18.60
C SER A 165 -14.23 7.88 -20.11
N THR A 166 -13.14 8.33 -20.73
CA THR A 166 -12.99 8.54 -22.18
C THR A 166 -12.72 7.26 -22.96
N VAL A 167 -12.36 6.17 -22.27
CA VAL A 167 -11.93 4.90 -22.89
C VAL A 167 -12.79 3.70 -22.48
N LYS A 168 -13.83 3.91 -21.68
CA LYS A 168 -14.73 2.83 -21.18
C LYS A 168 -15.28 1.92 -22.28
N THR A 169 -15.57 2.47 -23.45
CA THR A 169 -16.11 1.71 -24.60
C THR A 169 -15.12 0.71 -25.19
N TYR A 170 -13.85 0.83 -24.86
CA TYR A 170 -12.76 -0.04 -25.35
C TYR A 170 -12.30 -1.06 -24.31
N ILE A 171 -12.83 -1.02 -23.07
CA ILE A 171 -12.45 -1.97 -22.00
C ILE A 171 -13.17 -3.29 -22.24
N ARG A 172 -12.42 -4.40 -22.15
CA ARG A 172 -12.94 -5.78 -22.20
C ARG A 172 -12.55 -6.54 -20.94
#